data_178c4785be5d3ed1783163bfdfb90ad4
#
_entry.id   178c4785be5d3ed1783163bfdfb90ad4
#
_cell.length_a   1.000
_cell.length_b   1.000
_cell.length_c   1.000
_cell.angle_alpha   90.00
_cell.angle_beta   90.00
_cell.angle_gamma   90.00
#
_symmetry.space_group_name_H-M   'P 1'
#
loop_
_entity.id
_entity.type
_entity.pdbx_description
1 polymer ?
#
loop_
_entity_poly.entity_id
_entity_poly.type
_entity_poly.pdbx_seq_one_letter_code
_entity_poly.pdbx_strand_id
1 'polypeptide(L)'
;MVKGVRAEKIVGNAGENLTVFKLSMLGYAASTVKQDGVDIVVVGGKDLIVAQRVEVKTVLQSDEGKYYFGISKGKDRRCYTRKDCDIIALAALDIESVLFFPVESFTRNRSLTLTRNDFRNPSDGEEGVHFQMALAYSQDMMGELLYKKK
;
A
#
# COMPACT_ATOMS: atom_id res chain seq x y z
N MET A 1 22.32 11.80 -8.96
CA MET A 1 20.92 11.44 -8.66
C MET A 1 19.99 12.61 -8.97
N VAL A 2 18.85 12.34 -9.53
CA VAL A 2 17.84 13.37 -9.85
C VAL A 2 17.29 13.97 -8.54
N LYS A 3 17.19 15.29 -8.46
CA LYS A 3 16.70 15.99 -7.26
C LYS A 3 15.39 16.73 -7.56
N GLY A 4 14.60 16.98 -6.49
CA GLY A 4 13.37 17.75 -6.55
C GLY A 4 12.14 16.94 -6.98
N VAL A 5 11.12 17.63 -7.50
CA VAL A 5 9.82 17.03 -7.87
C VAL A 5 9.97 15.84 -8.82
N ARG A 6 10.93 15.93 -9.75
CA ARG A 6 11.19 14.85 -10.70
C ARG A 6 11.74 13.60 -9.99
N ALA A 7 12.60 13.77 -8.98
CA ALA A 7 13.13 12.65 -8.21
C ALA A 7 12.02 11.95 -7.41
N GLU A 8 11.14 12.70 -6.77
CA GLU A 8 10.00 12.16 -6.04
C GLU A 8 9.08 11.36 -6.95
N LYS A 9 8.83 11.86 -8.16
CA LYS A 9 7.99 11.17 -9.14
C LYS A 9 8.62 9.86 -9.59
N ILE A 10 9.93 9.83 -9.81
CA ILE A 10 10.66 8.61 -10.19
C ILE A 10 10.59 7.58 -9.07
N VAL A 11 10.83 7.99 -7.83
CA VAL A 11 10.74 7.12 -6.66
C VAL A 11 9.32 6.57 -6.51
N GLY A 12 8.31 7.42 -6.65
CA GLY A 12 6.91 7.01 -6.59
C GLY A 12 6.57 5.95 -7.64
N ASN A 13 6.98 6.18 -8.88
CA ASN A 13 6.75 5.22 -9.96
C ASN A 13 7.45 3.88 -9.69
N ALA A 14 8.68 3.92 -9.18
CA ALA A 14 9.42 2.71 -8.83
C ALA A 14 8.70 1.92 -7.74
N GLY A 15 8.16 2.60 -6.73
CA GLY A 15 7.37 1.96 -5.66
C GLY A 15 6.10 1.31 -6.18
N GLU A 16 5.38 1.97 -7.09
CA GLU A 16 4.21 1.40 -7.74
C GLU A 16 4.56 0.15 -8.55
N ASN A 17 5.63 0.21 -9.34
CA ASN A 17 6.09 -0.92 -10.14
C ASN A 17 6.52 -2.09 -9.26
N LEU A 18 7.25 -1.83 -8.17
CA LEU A 18 7.65 -2.86 -7.21
C LEU A 18 6.41 -3.52 -6.60
N THR A 19 5.40 -2.73 -6.24
CA THR A 19 4.18 -3.22 -5.63
C THR A 19 3.41 -4.12 -6.60
N VAL A 20 3.27 -3.73 -7.86
CA VAL A 20 2.64 -4.58 -8.90
C VAL A 20 3.44 -5.88 -9.06
N PHE A 21 4.75 -5.80 -9.12
CA PHE A 21 5.62 -6.99 -9.22
C PHE A 21 5.37 -7.95 -8.04
N LYS A 22 5.36 -7.43 -6.81
CA LYS A 22 5.12 -8.24 -5.62
C LYS A 22 3.73 -8.89 -5.64
N LEU A 23 2.69 -8.14 -5.98
CA LEU A 23 1.34 -8.68 -6.09
C LEU A 23 1.24 -9.74 -7.17
N SER A 24 1.90 -9.54 -8.30
CA SER A 24 1.95 -10.52 -9.38
C SER A 24 2.63 -11.81 -8.94
N MET A 25 3.74 -11.72 -8.22
CA MET A 25 4.44 -12.88 -7.68
C MET A 25 3.60 -13.64 -6.65
N LEU A 26 2.69 -12.96 -5.97
CA LEU A 26 1.75 -13.57 -5.03
C LEU A 26 0.52 -14.18 -5.73
N GLY A 27 0.41 -14.02 -7.04
CA GLY A 27 -0.69 -14.58 -7.84
C GLY A 27 -1.87 -13.66 -8.04
N TYR A 28 -1.71 -12.36 -7.81
CA TYR A 28 -2.78 -11.38 -8.00
C TYR A 28 -2.62 -10.63 -9.32
N ALA A 29 -3.74 -10.39 -10.00
CA ALA A 29 -3.77 -9.54 -11.19
C ALA A 29 -3.91 -8.09 -10.76
N ALA A 30 -2.83 -7.32 -10.88
CA ALA A 30 -2.76 -5.93 -10.46
C ALA A 30 -2.28 -5.05 -11.61
N SER A 31 -2.82 -3.85 -11.70
CA SER A 31 -2.45 -2.87 -12.74
C SER A 31 -2.33 -1.49 -12.13
N THR A 32 -1.38 -0.71 -12.66
CA THR A 32 -1.28 0.71 -12.29
C THR A 32 -2.43 1.48 -12.93
N VAL A 33 -2.94 2.47 -12.19
CA VAL A 33 -3.98 3.38 -12.68
C VAL A 33 -3.57 4.81 -12.34
N LYS A 34 -4.10 5.78 -13.08
CA LYS A 34 -3.82 7.19 -12.85
C LYS A 34 -5.09 7.89 -12.39
N GLN A 35 -5.45 7.69 -11.13
CA GLN A 35 -6.60 8.35 -10.51
C GLN A 35 -6.21 8.85 -9.13
N ASP A 36 -6.85 9.91 -8.67
CA ASP A 36 -6.61 10.48 -7.35
C ASP A 36 -6.88 9.45 -6.25
N GLY A 37 -5.88 9.27 -5.37
CA GLY A 37 -5.98 8.36 -4.23
C GLY A 37 -5.86 6.88 -4.58
N VAL A 38 -5.63 6.54 -5.86
CA VAL A 38 -5.49 5.15 -6.29
C VAL A 38 -4.33 5.04 -7.28
N ASP A 39 -3.32 4.27 -6.91
CA ASP A 39 -2.16 4.01 -7.76
C ASP A 39 -2.28 2.67 -8.49
N ILE A 40 -2.91 1.68 -7.85
CA ILE A 40 -3.01 0.32 -8.35
C ILE A 40 -4.42 -0.19 -8.07
N VAL A 41 -4.94 -1.01 -9.00
CA VAL A 41 -6.17 -1.77 -8.80
C VAL A 41 -5.83 -3.25 -8.90
N VAL A 42 -6.25 -4.04 -7.90
CA VAL A 42 -6.14 -5.51 -7.89
C VAL A 42 -7.49 -6.05 -8.31
N VAL A 43 -7.53 -6.75 -9.45
CA VAL A 43 -8.80 -7.17 -10.08
C VAL A 43 -8.99 -8.68 -10.11
N GLY A 44 -8.00 -9.48 -9.74
CA GLY A 44 -8.10 -10.93 -9.74
C GLY A 44 -7.07 -11.59 -8.85
N GLY A 45 -7.36 -12.80 -8.43
CA GLY A 45 -6.46 -13.60 -7.61
C GLY A 45 -7.21 -14.45 -6.61
N LYS A 46 -6.50 -15.36 -5.96
CA LYS A 46 -7.06 -16.24 -4.94
C LYS A 46 -7.62 -15.41 -3.79
N ASP A 47 -8.79 -15.77 -3.31
CA ASP A 47 -9.50 -15.12 -2.20
C ASP A 47 -9.93 -13.67 -2.48
N LEU A 48 -9.77 -13.17 -3.69
CA LEU A 48 -10.25 -11.85 -4.08
C LEU A 48 -11.73 -11.95 -4.50
N ILE A 49 -12.60 -11.32 -3.72
CA ILE A 49 -14.05 -11.27 -3.96
C ILE A 49 -14.42 -9.93 -4.63
N VAL A 50 -13.80 -8.85 -4.18
CA VAL A 50 -14.07 -7.50 -4.68
C VAL A 50 -12.73 -6.86 -5.06
N ALA A 51 -12.69 -6.19 -6.21
CA ALA A 51 -11.51 -5.44 -6.64
C ALA A 51 -11.05 -4.47 -5.54
N GLN A 52 -9.73 -4.36 -5.36
CA GLN A 52 -9.13 -3.54 -4.31
C GLN A 52 -8.37 -2.36 -4.93
N ARG A 53 -8.59 -1.18 -4.38
CA ARG A 53 -7.89 0.04 -4.76
C ARG A 53 -6.71 0.23 -3.79
N VAL A 54 -5.51 0.33 -4.33
CA VAL A 54 -4.29 0.42 -3.53
C VAL A 54 -3.60 1.76 -3.77
N GLU A 55 -3.33 2.48 -2.71
CA GLU A 55 -2.47 3.67 -2.70
C GLU A 55 -1.08 3.24 -2.26
N VAL A 56 -0.04 3.66 -2.97
CA VAL A 56 1.34 3.31 -2.67
C VAL A 56 2.09 4.52 -2.12
N LYS A 57 2.75 4.33 -0.99
CA LYS A 57 3.70 5.29 -0.42
C LYS A 57 5.08 4.66 -0.47
N THR A 58 6.06 5.42 -0.93
CA THR A 58 7.39 4.89 -1.24
C THR A 58 8.48 5.66 -0.51
N VAL A 59 9.45 4.93 0.04
CA VAL A 59 10.69 5.48 0.60
C VAL A 59 11.85 4.85 -0.14
N LEU A 60 12.80 5.68 -0.60
CA LEU A 60 13.94 5.22 -1.39
C LEU A 60 14.91 4.40 -0.52
N GLN A 61 15.21 4.88 0.68
CA GLN A 61 16.19 4.26 1.57
C GLN A 61 15.89 4.61 3.02
N SER A 62 16.40 3.76 3.93
CA SER A 62 16.27 4.03 5.36
C SER A 62 17.16 5.18 5.80
N ASP A 63 16.76 5.81 6.89
CA ASP A 63 17.58 6.76 7.65
C ASP A 63 17.90 6.08 8.98
N GLU A 64 19.16 5.69 9.17
CA GLU A 64 19.62 4.95 10.35
C GLU A 64 18.77 3.70 10.65
N GLY A 65 18.38 2.97 9.59
CA GLY A 65 17.59 1.75 9.71
C GLY A 65 16.10 1.96 9.89
N LYS A 66 15.63 3.19 9.80
CA LYS A 66 14.20 3.53 9.93
C LYS A 66 13.64 4.07 8.63
N TYR A 67 12.42 3.68 8.32
CA TYR A 67 11.67 4.12 7.16
C TYR A 67 10.50 5.00 7.62
N TYR A 68 10.53 6.26 7.23
CA TYR A 68 9.51 7.23 7.63
C TYR A 68 8.53 7.42 6.48
N PHE A 69 7.29 6.98 6.65
CA PHE A 69 6.25 7.13 5.65
C PHE A 69 5.28 8.24 6.05
N GLY A 70 5.15 9.24 5.19
CA GLY A 70 4.06 10.21 5.28
C GLY A 70 2.82 9.63 4.61
N ILE A 71 1.71 9.56 5.34
CA ILE A 71 0.48 8.92 4.87
C ILE A 71 -0.66 9.93 5.02
N SER A 72 -0.66 10.92 4.16
CA SER A 72 -1.70 11.95 4.15
C SER A 72 -2.06 12.31 2.72
N LYS A 73 -3.25 12.83 2.53
CA LYS A 73 -3.78 13.17 1.21
C LYS A 73 -4.08 14.67 1.11
N GLY A 74 -3.68 15.25 -0.03
CA GLY A 74 -3.98 16.64 -0.35
C GLY A 74 -3.07 17.64 0.34
N LYS A 75 -3.29 18.92 0.05
CA LYS A 75 -2.50 20.03 0.60
C LYS A 75 -2.75 20.23 2.09
N ASP A 76 -3.93 19.90 2.56
CA ASP A 76 -4.36 19.98 3.96
C ASP A 76 -3.90 18.77 4.79
N ARG A 77 -3.23 17.80 4.16
CA ARG A 77 -2.67 16.60 4.80
C ARG A 77 -3.70 15.84 5.63
N ARG A 78 -4.88 15.62 5.06
CA ARG A 78 -5.91 14.85 5.73
C ARG A 78 -5.59 13.36 5.73
N CYS A 79 -6.15 12.63 6.67
CA CYS A 79 -6.01 11.19 6.72
C CYS A 79 -6.74 10.53 5.56
N TYR A 80 -6.25 9.36 5.14
CA TYR A 80 -6.95 8.53 4.17
C TYR A 80 -8.18 7.87 4.80
N THR A 81 -9.20 7.67 4.01
CA THR A 81 -10.40 6.94 4.39
C THR A 81 -10.75 5.92 3.29
N ARG A 82 -11.71 5.05 3.58
CA ARG A 82 -12.16 4.06 2.60
C ARG A 82 -12.81 4.67 1.37
N LYS A 83 -13.17 5.93 1.43
CA LYS A 83 -13.62 6.67 0.22
C LYS A 83 -12.48 6.89 -0.77
N ASP A 84 -11.24 6.96 -0.27
CA ASP A 84 -10.06 7.20 -1.09
C ASP A 84 -9.49 5.92 -1.70
N CYS A 85 -9.32 4.89 -0.88
CA CYS A 85 -8.75 3.61 -1.29
C CYS A 85 -9.12 2.52 -0.28
N ASP A 86 -8.74 1.30 -0.57
CA ASP A 86 -9.04 0.14 0.29
C ASP A 86 -7.82 -0.32 1.06
N ILE A 87 -6.65 -0.27 0.43
CA ILE A 87 -5.38 -0.73 0.98
C ILE A 87 -4.31 0.33 0.74
N ILE A 88 -3.43 0.51 1.72
CA ILE A 88 -2.23 1.33 1.57
C ILE A 88 -1.02 0.41 1.59
N ALA A 89 -0.20 0.50 0.54
CA ALA A 89 1.05 -0.23 0.40
C ALA A 89 2.21 0.70 0.75
N LEU A 90 3.11 0.21 1.60
CA LEU A 90 4.33 0.93 2.00
C LEU A 90 5.54 0.21 1.39
N ALA A 91 6.19 0.86 0.44
CA ALA A 91 7.30 0.30 -0.33
C ALA A 91 8.64 0.90 0.12
N ALA A 92 9.57 0.03 0.48
CA ALA A 92 10.95 0.38 0.80
C ALA A 92 11.85 -0.12 -0.34
N LEU A 93 12.34 0.79 -1.17
CA LEU A 93 13.03 0.45 -2.41
C LEU A 93 14.40 -0.19 -2.18
N ASP A 94 15.15 0.29 -1.18
CA ASP A 94 16.51 -0.19 -0.92
C ASP A 94 16.57 -1.67 -0.48
N ILE A 95 15.48 -2.19 0.06
CA ILE A 95 15.35 -3.59 0.44
C ILE A 95 14.31 -4.34 -0.41
N GLU A 96 13.77 -3.68 -1.43
CA GLU A 96 12.78 -4.25 -2.35
C GLU A 96 11.62 -4.95 -1.65
N SER A 97 11.10 -4.33 -0.59
CA SER A 97 10.01 -4.88 0.23
C SER A 97 8.80 -3.97 0.25
N VAL A 98 7.62 -4.58 0.34
CA VAL A 98 6.34 -3.87 0.41
C VAL A 98 5.49 -4.50 1.51
N LEU A 99 4.93 -3.66 2.37
CA LEU A 99 3.93 -4.08 3.34
C LEU A 99 2.58 -3.47 3.01
N PHE A 100 1.51 -4.18 3.33
CA PHE A 100 0.15 -3.82 2.97
C PHE A 100 -0.71 -3.65 4.23
N PHE A 101 -1.46 -2.57 4.28
CA PHE A 101 -2.32 -2.26 5.41
C PHE A 101 -3.72 -1.91 4.92
N PRO A 102 -4.79 -2.32 5.61
CA PRO A 102 -6.09 -1.78 5.30
C PRO A 102 -6.09 -0.28 5.58
N VAL A 103 -6.82 0.49 4.79
CA VAL A 103 -6.82 1.96 4.92
C VAL A 103 -7.20 2.42 6.32
N GLU A 104 -8.01 1.63 7.03
CA GLU A 104 -8.43 1.94 8.40
C GLU A 104 -7.27 2.08 9.39
N SER A 105 -6.11 1.48 9.08
CA SER A 105 -4.91 1.66 9.89
C SER A 105 -4.45 3.13 9.94
N PHE A 106 -4.88 3.95 8.98
CA PHE A 106 -4.42 5.32 8.81
C PHE A 106 -5.52 6.37 8.87
N THR A 107 -6.72 6.00 9.29
CA THR A 107 -7.83 6.98 9.39
C THR A 107 -7.62 7.97 10.52
N ARG A 108 -6.70 7.70 11.45
CA ARG A 108 -6.34 8.58 12.56
C ARG A 108 -4.84 8.89 12.62
N ASN A 109 -4.05 8.26 11.76
CA ASN A 109 -2.60 8.42 11.73
C ASN A 109 -2.15 8.88 10.35
N ARG A 110 -1.33 9.92 10.31
CA ARG A 110 -0.82 10.49 9.06
C ARG A 110 0.62 10.12 8.78
N SER A 111 1.18 9.24 9.58
CA SER A 111 2.55 8.77 9.40
C SER A 111 2.75 7.43 10.06
N LEU A 112 3.74 6.68 9.58
CA LEU A 112 4.17 5.43 10.19
C LEU A 112 5.67 5.30 10.02
N THR A 113 6.34 4.90 11.09
CA THR A 113 7.77 4.60 11.07
C THR A 113 7.97 3.10 11.21
N LEU A 114 8.68 2.51 10.26
CA LEU A 114 9.00 1.09 10.24
C LEU A 114 10.51 0.89 10.29
N THR A 115 10.94 -0.24 10.85
CA THR A 115 12.34 -0.65 10.86
C THR A 115 12.59 -1.68 9.77
N ARG A 116 13.85 -1.98 9.49
CA ARG A 116 14.20 -3.08 8.58
C ARG A 116 13.60 -4.40 9.05
N ASN A 117 13.56 -4.62 10.36
CA ASN A 117 13.01 -5.85 10.90
C ASN A 117 11.52 -5.99 10.61
N ASP A 118 10.77 -4.90 10.59
CA ASP A 118 9.35 -4.94 10.24
C ASP A 118 9.13 -5.44 8.81
N PHE A 119 10.05 -5.13 7.90
CA PHE A 119 10.01 -5.60 6.51
C PHE A 119 10.62 -6.99 6.32
N ARG A 120 11.66 -7.33 7.07
CA ARG A 120 12.38 -8.60 6.93
C ARG A 120 11.74 -9.75 7.66
N ASN A 121 11.07 -9.42 8.68
CA ASN A 121 10.39 -10.45 9.40
C ASN A 121 9.09 -10.67 8.69
N PRO A 122 8.96 -11.77 8.33
CA PRO A 122 9.56 -13.00 8.60
C PRO A 122 9.87 -13.76 7.35
N SER A 123 10.34 -14.81 7.46
CA SER A 123 10.48 -15.83 6.44
C SER A 123 9.74 -15.55 5.14
N ASP A 124 10.31 -15.92 4.05
CA ASP A 124 9.74 -15.86 2.71
C ASP A 124 8.24 -16.16 2.74
N GLY A 125 7.44 -15.21 2.29
CA GLY A 125 5.99 -15.34 2.26
C GLY A 125 5.22 -14.37 3.15
N GLU A 126 5.90 -13.59 4.02
CA GLU A 126 5.16 -12.65 4.88
C GLU A 126 4.57 -11.46 4.19
N GLU A 127 5.18 -10.98 3.12
CA GLU A 127 4.51 -9.96 2.31
C GLU A 127 3.17 -10.50 1.82
N GLY A 128 3.13 -11.78 1.45
CA GLY A 128 1.92 -12.46 1.02
C GLY A 128 0.89 -12.58 2.13
N VAL A 129 1.32 -13.04 3.30
CA VAL A 129 0.44 -13.13 4.48
C VAL A 129 -0.05 -11.75 4.88
N HIS A 130 0.83 -10.76 4.85
CA HIS A 130 0.49 -9.40 5.19
C HIS A 130 -0.56 -8.83 4.22
N PHE A 131 -0.40 -9.07 2.94
CA PHE A 131 -1.40 -8.69 1.95
C PHE A 131 -2.72 -9.43 2.16
N GLN A 132 -2.70 -10.74 2.40
CA GLN A 132 -3.90 -11.53 2.65
C GLN A 132 -4.68 -11.04 3.88
N MET A 133 -3.98 -10.65 4.93
CA MET A 133 -4.63 -10.08 6.12
C MET A 133 -5.31 -8.74 5.81
N ALA A 134 -4.62 -7.86 5.09
CA ALA A 134 -5.17 -6.58 4.67
C ALA A 134 -6.37 -6.77 3.74
N LEU A 135 -6.29 -7.73 2.82
CA LEU A 135 -7.37 -8.07 1.90
C LEU A 135 -8.59 -8.59 2.63
N ALA A 136 -8.40 -9.54 3.55
CA ALA A 136 -9.50 -10.13 4.35
C ALA A 136 -10.20 -9.04 5.16
N TYR A 137 -9.45 -8.19 5.85
CA TYR A 137 -10.02 -7.07 6.61
C TYR A 137 -10.81 -6.13 5.70
N SER A 138 -10.24 -5.77 4.56
CA SER A 138 -10.85 -4.84 3.61
C SER A 138 -12.16 -5.39 3.07
N GLN A 139 -12.21 -6.66 2.70
CA GLN A 139 -13.41 -7.30 2.18
C GLN A 139 -14.50 -7.45 3.25
N ASP A 140 -14.12 -7.75 4.50
CA ASP A 140 -15.05 -7.80 5.61
C ASP A 140 -15.69 -6.42 5.85
N MET A 141 -14.90 -5.36 5.83
CA MET A 141 -15.41 -3.98 5.98
C MET A 141 -16.38 -3.61 4.86
N MET A 142 -16.08 -4.01 3.61
CA MET A 142 -16.96 -3.76 2.48
C MET A 142 -18.27 -4.56 2.61
N GLY A 143 -18.19 -5.78 3.09
CA GLY A 143 -19.35 -6.62 3.36
C GLY A 143 -20.26 -5.99 4.40
N GLU A 144 -19.72 -5.50 5.51
CA GLU A 144 -20.49 -4.79 6.54
C GLU A 144 -21.18 -3.55 5.99
N LEU A 145 -20.49 -2.75 5.16
CA LEU A 145 -21.06 -1.55 4.56
C LEU A 145 -22.22 -1.89 3.64
N LEU A 146 -22.09 -2.95 2.83
CA LEU A 146 -23.15 -3.40 1.95
C LEU A 146 -24.35 -3.93 2.75
N TYR A 147 -24.09 -4.64 3.83
CA TYR A 147 -25.14 -5.18 4.69
C TYR A 147 -25.93 -4.09 5.41
N LYS A 148 -25.25 -3.05 5.90
CA LYS A 148 -25.89 -1.91 6.58
C LYS A 148 -26.75 -1.05 5.65
N LYS A 149 -26.53 -1.09 4.35
CA LYS A 149 -27.31 -0.34 3.34
C LYS A 149 -28.61 -1.04 2.95
N LYS A 150 -28.81 -2.23 3.39
CA LYS A 150 -30.08 -2.93 3.22
C LYS A 150 -31.00 -2.57 4.39
#